data_da865beb9313ad50b18790836a0943e2
#
_entry.id   da865beb9313ad50b18790836a0943e2
#
_cell.length_a   1.000
_cell.length_b   1.000
_cell.length_c   1.000
_cell.angle_alpha   90.00
_cell.angle_beta   90.00
_cell.angle_gamma   90.00
#
_symmetry.space_group_name_H-M   'P 1'
#
loop_
_entity.id
_entity.type
_entity.pdbx_description
1 polymer ?
#
loop_
_entity_poly.entity_id
_entity_poly.type
_entity_poly.pdbx_seq_one_letter_code
_entity_poly.pdbx_strand_id
1 'polypeptide(L)'
;MGADVVTREQMKHSLDDWYRVMLQQNIEKAMEMKEELDSKISGLDVDQDVLLYHALLNFRYDALVDWIGVREDNFDKVESFEIPTEGFLAYYYHFFKGFHCTLISNYNAAKEQYEQAEKLLKYIADPIEHAEFHYRMGNFYYHSYQQINAIDYLKKAKEDFTKQQGYEINFALCENILGLCYVDLNQFELAEEIFNHSLNIFQQIDHEKYILMVRNNLGLLYANQNLSELAIRHLSEVTKKAPNHFRALYLEADEYLKINEFEKASVIISKGLHICNQLKNQEYQYRFMVLSEMNTNVDALEEAVIAGASYFEREELFDCIQEYTERLADKFYNVNNHEKASKYYRMSNESRKKQVAKGALK
;
A
#
# COMPACT_ATOMS: atom_id res chain seq x y z
N MET A 1 20.41 -12.87 -43.85
CA MET A 1 20.66 -12.77 -42.39
C MET A 1 19.49 -13.48 -41.73
N GLY A 2 19.69 -14.69 -41.16
CA GLY A 2 18.65 -15.43 -40.47
C GLY A 2 18.29 -14.66 -39.21
N ALA A 3 17.02 -14.33 -39.03
CA ALA A 3 16.52 -13.87 -37.78
C ALA A 3 16.72 -15.07 -36.80
N ASP A 4 17.50 -14.87 -35.76
CA ASP A 4 17.62 -15.85 -34.67
C ASP A 4 16.20 -16.08 -34.09
N VAL A 5 15.68 -17.28 -34.33
CA VAL A 5 14.38 -17.69 -33.77
C VAL A 5 14.60 -17.84 -32.27
N VAL A 6 14.18 -16.83 -31.52
CA VAL A 6 14.21 -16.88 -30.05
C VAL A 6 13.29 -18.01 -29.59
N THR A 7 13.86 -19.01 -28.93
CA THR A 7 13.08 -20.14 -28.41
C THR A 7 12.21 -19.73 -27.23
N ARG A 8 11.13 -20.53 -26.95
CA ARG A 8 10.27 -20.36 -25.75
C ARG A 8 11.10 -20.30 -24.46
N GLU A 9 12.12 -21.15 -24.34
CA GLU A 9 13.00 -21.20 -23.16
C GLU A 9 13.86 -19.95 -23.02
N GLN A 10 14.40 -19.43 -24.14
CA GLN A 10 15.17 -18.19 -24.14
C GLN A 10 14.31 -16.99 -23.75
N MET A 11 13.05 -16.92 -24.23
CA MET A 11 12.13 -15.86 -23.86
C MET A 11 11.77 -15.92 -22.38
N LYS A 12 11.44 -17.13 -21.88
CA LYS A 12 11.18 -17.34 -20.45
C LYS A 12 12.37 -16.90 -19.60
N HIS A 13 13.58 -17.26 -19.96
CA HIS A 13 14.79 -16.85 -19.25
C HIS A 13 14.98 -15.33 -19.24
N SER A 14 14.72 -14.67 -20.36
CA SER A 14 14.78 -13.20 -20.43
C SER A 14 13.71 -12.53 -19.54
N LEU A 15 12.52 -13.12 -19.40
CA LEU A 15 11.47 -12.66 -18.50
C LEU A 15 11.85 -12.89 -17.02
N ASP A 16 12.45 -14.04 -16.70
CA ASP A 16 12.97 -14.35 -15.35
C ASP A 16 14.06 -13.33 -14.94
N ASP A 17 14.99 -13.00 -15.87
CA ASP A 17 16.02 -11.99 -15.63
C ASP A 17 15.43 -10.59 -15.43
N TRP A 18 14.41 -10.23 -16.23
CA TRP A 18 13.70 -8.98 -16.04
C TRP A 18 13.01 -8.91 -14.68
N TYR A 19 12.36 -9.99 -14.26
CA TYR A 19 11.73 -10.04 -12.92
C TYR A 19 12.77 -9.89 -11.81
N ARG A 20 13.94 -10.55 -11.94
CA ARG A 20 15.04 -10.41 -10.98
C ARG A 20 15.52 -8.98 -10.83
N VAL A 21 15.64 -8.24 -11.93
CA VAL A 21 16.00 -6.81 -11.92
C VAL A 21 14.92 -5.98 -11.22
N MET A 22 13.64 -6.29 -11.42
CA MET A 22 12.54 -5.65 -10.69
C MET A 22 12.55 -5.99 -9.19
N LEU A 23 12.90 -7.20 -8.80
CA LEU A 23 13.07 -7.58 -7.39
C LEU A 23 14.19 -6.75 -6.73
N GLN A 24 15.27 -6.47 -7.45
CA GLN A 24 16.35 -5.60 -6.97
C GLN A 24 15.99 -4.10 -6.96
N GLN A 25 14.77 -3.74 -7.31
CA GLN A 25 14.27 -2.36 -7.36
C GLN A 25 15.03 -1.45 -8.36
N ASN A 26 15.71 -2.03 -9.34
CA ASN A 26 16.47 -1.30 -10.35
C ASN A 26 15.55 -0.88 -11.51
N ILE A 27 14.88 0.28 -11.34
CA ILE A 27 13.86 0.76 -12.27
C ILE A 27 14.46 1.09 -13.66
N GLU A 28 15.64 1.70 -13.71
CA GLU A 28 16.28 2.10 -14.98
C GLU A 28 16.58 0.88 -15.84
N LYS A 29 17.27 -0.11 -15.27
CA LYS A 29 17.58 -1.35 -15.98
C LYS A 29 16.32 -2.15 -16.32
N ALA A 30 15.31 -2.15 -15.46
CA ALA A 30 14.03 -2.80 -15.74
C ALA A 30 13.30 -2.15 -16.91
N MET A 31 13.40 -0.83 -17.08
CA MET A 31 12.84 -0.09 -18.22
C MET A 31 13.53 -0.47 -19.53
N GLU A 32 14.87 -0.48 -19.55
CA GLU A 32 15.65 -0.89 -20.75
C GLU A 32 15.27 -2.32 -21.18
N MET A 33 15.21 -3.24 -20.22
CA MET A 33 14.86 -4.63 -20.53
C MET A 33 13.41 -4.77 -21.01
N LYS A 34 12.48 -3.95 -20.50
CA LYS A 34 11.09 -3.92 -20.96
C LYS A 34 10.99 -3.56 -22.43
N GLU A 35 11.66 -2.48 -22.87
CA GLU A 35 11.64 -2.04 -24.26
C GLU A 35 12.18 -3.13 -25.21
N GLU A 36 13.26 -3.80 -24.81
CA GLU A 36 13.81 -4.93 -25.57
C GLU A 36 12.85 -6.12 -25.66
N LEU A 37 12.20 -6.50 -24.54
CA LEU A 37 11.25 -7.60 -24.47
C LEU A 37 9.99 -7.31 -25.28
N ASP A 38 9.41 -6.11 -25.15
CA ASP A 38 8.23 -5.69 -25.90
C ASP A 38 8.48 -5.76 -27.44
N SER A 39 9.68 -5.34 -27.88
CA SER A 39 10.09 -5.43 -29.28
C SER A 39 10.19 -6.88 -29.77
N LYS A 40 10.78 -7.77 -28.96
CA LYS A 40 10.93 -9.19 -29.31
C LYS A 40 9.60 -9.92 -29.38
N ILE A 41 8.71 -9.69 -28.39
CA ILE A 41 7.40 -10.34 -28.30
C ILE A 41 6.48 -9.90 -29.43
N SER A 42 6.51 -8.64 -29.86
CA SER A 42 5.68 -8.12 -30.95
C SER A 42 5.98 -8.73 -32.32
N GLY A 43 7.15 -9.34 -32.50
CA GLY A 43 7.63 -9.91 -33.78
C GLY A 43 7.48 -11.43 -33.90
N LEU A 44 6.95 -12.12 -32.90
CA LEU A 44 6.95 -13.58 -32.80
C LEU A 44 5.53 -14.16 -32.69
N ASP A 45 5.34 -15.36 -33.25
CA ASP A 45 4.21 -16.21 -32.91
C ASP A 45 4.46 -16.87 -31.53
N VAL A 46 4.08 -16.15 -30.47
CA VAL A 46 4.45 -16.45 -29.09
C VAL A 46 3.36 -17.28 -28.40
N ASP A 47 3.81 -18.33 -27.72
CA ASP A 47 2.98 -19.20 -26.85
C ASP A 47 2.18 -18.38 -25.81
N GLN A 48 0.94 -18.77 -25.55
CA GLN A 48 0.03 -18.13 -24.58
C GLN A 48 0.61 -18.02 -23.17
N ASP A 49 1.40 -19.02 -22.72
CA ASP A 49 2.07 -19.00 -21.41
C ASP A 49 3.12 -17.89 -21.30
N VAL A 50 3.88 -17.65 -22.39
CA VAL A 50 4.88 -16.57 -22.44
C VAL A 50 4.18 -15.21 -22.48
N LEU A 51 3.07 -15.08 -23.20
CA LEU A 51 2.27 -13.84 -23.23
C LEU A 51 1.63 -13.54 -21.88
N LEU A 52 1.10 -14.55 -21.20
CA LEU A 52 0.57 -14.41 -19.85
C LEU A 52 1.67 -13.97 -18.86
N TYR A 53 2.84 -14.64 -18.91
CA TYR A 53 3.96 -14.28 -18.04
C TYR A 53 4.44 -12.86 -18.28
N HIS A 54 4.56 -12.46 -19.54
CA HIS A 54 4.89 -11.08 -19.90
C HIS A 54 3.84 -10.07 -19.39
N ALA A 55 2.54 -10.38 -19.51
CA ALA A 55 1.49 -9.52 -19.01
C ALA A 55 1.54 -9.37 -17.48
N LEU A 56 1.79 -10.46 -16.76
CA LEU A 56 1.98 -10.47 -15.31
C LEU A 56 3.18 -9.60 -14.89
N LEU A 57 4.30 -9.73 -15.57
CA LEU A 57 5.50 -8.92 -15.29
C LEU A 57 5.34 -7.46 -15.69
N ASN A 58 4.57 -7.15 -16.74
CA ASN A 58 4.21 -5.76 -17.06
C ASN A 58 3.43 -5.09 -15.93
N PHE A 59 2.41 -5.77 -15.40
CA PHE A 59 1.70 -5.26 -14.21
C PHE A 59 2.67 -5.02 -13.03
N ARG A 60 3.58 -5.99 -12.78
CA ARG A 60 4.57 -5.86 -11.70
C ARG A 60 5.52 -4.69 -11.91
N TYR A 61 5.93 -4.44 -13.16
CA TYR A 61 6.75 -3.30 -13.56
C TYR A 61 6.00 -1.98 -13.36
N ASP A 62 4.77 -1.87 -13.85
CA ASP A 62 3.95 -0.66 -13.72
C ASP A 62 3.74 -0.29 -12.24
N ALA A 63 3.45 -1.29 -11.40
CA ALA A 63 3.36 -1.10 -9.96
C ALA A 63 4.71 -0.77 -9.29
N LEU A 64 5.85 -1.19 -9.84
CA LEU A 64 7.18 -0.79 -9.38
C LEU A 64 7.44 0.69 -9.66
N VAL A 65 7.05 1.16 -10.84
CA VAL A 65 7.24 2.56 -11.25
C VAL A 65 6.30 3.48 -10.50
N ASP A 66 5.01 3.17 -10.47
CA ASP A 66 3.97 3.98 -9.82
C ASP A 66 2.93 3.12 -9.09
N TRP A 67 3.26 2.70 -7.88
CA TRP A 67 2.33 1.90 -7.05
C TRP A 67 1.15 2.73 -6.50
N ILE A 68 1.28 4.07 -6.42
CA ILE A 68 0.23 4.98 -5.95
C ILE A 68 -0.85 5.18 -7.03
N GLY A 69 -0.43 5.20 -8.30
CA GLY A 69 -1.32 5.38 -9.44
C GLY A 69 -2.05 4.13 -9.91
N VAL A 70 -1.89 2.99 -9.23
CA VAL A 70 -2.57 1.74 -9.61
C VAL A 70 -4.09 1.85 -9.44
N ARG A 71 -4.84 1.40 -10.47
CA ARG A 71 -6.30 1.43 -10.57
C ARG A 71 -6.87 0.03 -10.73
N GLU A 72 -8.19 -0.09 -10.61
CA GLU A 72 -8.93 -1.35 -10.76
C GLU A 72 -8.66 -2.04 -12.11
N ASP A 73 -8.55 -1.26 -13.21
CA ASP A 73 -8.40 -1.75 -14.57
C ASP A 73 -6.96 -2.17 -14.95
N ASN A 74 -5.97 -1.94 -14.09
CA ASN A 74 -4.57 -2.26 -14.39
C ASN A 74 -4.27 -3.77 -14.50
N PHE A 75 -5.17 -4.62 -14.02
CA PHE A 75 -5.01 -6.07 -14.10
C PHE A 75 -5.85 -6.74 -15.22
N ASP A 76 -6.71 -6.00 -15.92
CA ASP A 76 -7.65 -6.51 -16.93
C ASP A 76 -6.95 -7.28 -18.05
N LYS A 77 -5.77 -6.79 -18.49
CA LYS A 77 -5.00 -7.49 -19.53
C LYS A 77 -4.57 -8.89 -19.09
N VAL A 78 -4.21 -9.07 -17.83
CA VAL A 78 -3.85 -10.40 -17.29
C VAL A 78 -5.09 -11.29 -17.24
N GLU A 79 -6.23 -10.76 -16.81
CA GLU A 79 -7.50 -11.50 -16.70
C GLU A 79 -8.09 -11.87 -18.06
N SER A 80 -7.60 -11.31 -19.16
CA SER A 80 -8.03 -11.71 -20.51
C SER A 80 -7.42 -13.05 -20.97
N PHE A 81 -6.45 -13.58 -20.26
CA PHE A 81 -5.82 -14.88 -20.53
C PHE A 81 -6.52 -16.02 -19.79
N GLU A 82 -6.43 -17.23 -20.34
CA GLU A 82 -6.77 -18.44 -19.60
C GLU A 82 -5.71 -18.72 -18.54
N ILE A 83 -6.13 -18.78 -17.27
CA ILE A 83 -5.19 -18.90 -16.15
C ILE A 83 -5.00 -20.37 -15.79
N PRO A 84 -3.74 -20.87 -15.77
CA PRO A 84 -3.44 -22.22 -15.31
C PRO A 84 -3.87 -22.44 -13.84
N THR A 85 -4.24 -23.65 -13.48
CA THR A 85 -4.63 -23.98 -12.10
C THR A 85 -3.43 -24.38 -11.23
N GLU A 86 -2.28 -24.70 -11.84
CA GLU A 86 -1.07 -25.16 -11.17
C GLU A 86 0.20 -24.59 -11.84
N GLY A 87 1.34 -24.71 -11.15
CA GLY A 87 2.63 -24.29 -11.66
C GLY A 87 2.96 -22.81 -11.33
N PHE A 88 4.09 -22.35 -11.86
CA PHE A 88 4.62 -21.02 -11.56
C PHE A 88 3.74 -19.89 -12.09
N LEU A 89 3.08 -20.05 -13.24
CA LEU A 89 2.18 -19.03 -13.79
C LEU A 89 0.92 -18.87 -12.92
N ALA A 90 0.36 -19.96 -12.41
CA ALA A 90 -0.75 -19.90 -11.45
C ALA A 90 -0.32 -19.17 -10.17
N TYR A 91 0.90 -19.46 -9.67
CA TYR A 91 1.46 -18.72 -8.52
C TYR A 91 1.54 -17.23 -8.80
N TYR A 92 2.19 -16.80 -9.89
CA TYR A 92 2.33 -15.38 -10.19
C TYR A 92 1.00 -14.69 -10.43
N TYR A 93 0.04 -15.36 -11.07
CA TYR A 93 -1.31 -14.81 -11.20
C TYR A 93 -1.91 -14.46 -9.84
N HIS A 94 -2.02 -15.43 -8.95
CA HIS A 94 -2.60 -15.22 -7.63
C HIS A 94 -1.78 -14.24 -6.79
N PHE A 95 -0.46 -14.34 -6.85
CA PHE A 95 0.44 -13.44 -6.11
C PHE A 95 0.30 -11.99 -6.56
N PHE A 96 0.33 -11.72 -7.85
CA PHE A 96 0.21 -10.36 -8.36
C PHE A 96 -1.24 -9.84 -8.31
N LYS A 97 -2.25 -10.70 -8.42
CA LYS A 97 -3.64 -10.31 -8.17
C LYS A 97 -3.86 -9.91 -6.71
N GLY A 98 -3.30 -10.67 -5.76
CA GLY A 98 -3.30 -10.30 -4.34
C GLY A 98 -2.62 -8.96 -4.09
N PHE A 99 -1.47 -8.72 -4.73
CA PHE A 99 -0.78 -7.44 -4.68
C PHE A 99 -1.62 -6.31 -5.29
N HIS A 100 -2.22 -6.51 -6.47
CA HIS A 100 -3.13 -5.54 -7.09
C HIS A 100 -4.30 -5.19 -6.17
N CYS A 101 -4.99 -6.20 -5.64
CA CYS A 101 -6.12 -6.00 -4.71
C CYS A 101 -5.69 -5.22 -3.44
N THR A 102 -4.47 -5.45 -2.93
CA THR A 102 -3.92 -4.67 -1.81
C THR A 102 -3.74 -3.20 -2.18
N LEU A 103 -3.21 -2.90 -3.37
CA LEU A 103 -2.97 -1.53 -3.82
C LEU A 103 -4.25 -0.72 -4.02
N ILE A 104 -5.33 -1.38 -4.45
CA ILE A 104 -6.66 -0.76 -4.63
C ILE A 104 -7.55 -0.85 -3.38
N SER A 105 -6.97 -1.29 -2.23
CA SER A 105 -7.67 -1.41 -0.94
C SER A 105 -8.84 -2.41 -0.92
N ASN A 106 -8.81 -3.44 -1.80
CA ASN A 106 -9.76 -4.56 -1.78
C ASN A 106 -9.16 -5.73 -0.98
N TYR A 107 -9.15 -5.60 0.35
CA TYR A 107 -8.40 -6.51 1.23
C TYR A 107 -9.01 -7.91 1.33
N ASN A 108 -10.34 -8.05 1.16
CA ASN A 108 -10.97 -9.36 1.17
C ASN A 108 -10.55 -10.19 -0.05
N ALA A 109 -10.60 -9.60 -1.25
CA ALA A 109 -10.12 -10.26 -2.46
C ALA A 109 -8.60 -10.50 -2.39
N ALA A 110 -7.82 -9.56 -1.84
CA ALA A 110 -6.37 -9.74 -1.66
C ALA A 110 -6.06 -10.98 -0.82
N LYS A 111 -6.76 -11.17 0.30
CA LYS A 111 -6.59 -12.33 1.18
C LYS A 111 -6.81 -13.64 0.44
N GLU A 112 -7.94 -13.77 -0.27
CA GLU A 112 -8.26 -14.96 -1.05
C GLU A 112 -7.16 -15.29 -2.07
N GLN A 113 -6.66 -14.28 -2.77
CA GLN A 113 -5.62 -14.47 -3.78
C GLN A 113 -4.28 -14.87 -3.15
N TYR A 114 -3.88 -14.25 -2.06
CA TYR A 114 -2.65 -14.63 -1.35
C TYR A 114 -2.71 -16.03 -0.74
N GLU A 115 -3.86 -16.47 -0.23
CA GLU A 115 -4.06 -17.84 0.25
C GLU A 115 -3.89 -18.88 -0.88
N GLN A 116 -4.29 -18.57 -2.12
CA GLN A 116 -4.02 -19.42 -3.28
C GLN A 116 -2.54 -19.37 -3.67
N ALA A 117 -1.93 -18.18 -3.70
CA ALA A 117 -0.51 -18.04 -3.99
C ALA A 117 0.36 -18.81 -3.00
N GLU A 118 0.05 -18.79 -1.70
CA GLU A 118 0.78 -19.53 -0.67
C GLU A 118 0.80 -21.04 -0.92
N LYS A 119 -0.34 -21.62 -1.33
CA LYS A 119 -0.42 -23.05 -1.68
C LYS A 119 0.45 -23.41 -2.90
N LEU A 120 0.65 -22.44 -3.79
CA LEU A 120 1.39 -22.59 -5.04
C LEU A 120 2.87 -22.20 -4.91
N LEU A 121 3.28 -21.61 -3.78
CA LEU A 121 4.66 -21.17 -3.52
C LEU A 121 5.68 -22.34 -3.65
N LYS A 122 5.23 -23.58 -3.45
CA LYS A 122 6.02 -24.79 -3.69
C LYS A 122 6.58 -24.94 -5.12
N TYR A 123 5.99 -24.24 -6.09
CA TYR A 123 6.47 -24.24 -7.48
C TYR A 123 7.57 -23.20 -7.74
N ILE A 124 7.90 -22.38 -6.75
CA ILE A 124 8.93 -21.34 -6.82
C ILE A 124 10.16 -21.83 -6.05
N ALA A 125 11.27 -21.95 -6.75
CA ALA A 125 12.51 -22.49 -6.18
C ALA A 125 13.43 -21.37 -5.62
N ASP A 126 13.29 -20.12 -6.09
CA ASP A 126 14.16 -19.02 -5.71
C ASP A 126 13.81 -18.48 -4.30
N PRO A 127 14.73 -18.54 -3.32
CA PRO A 127 14.50 -18.06 -1.97
C PRO A 127 14.17 -16.54 -1.92
N ILE A 128 14.67 -15.76 -2.86
CA ILE A 128 14.38 -14.31 -2.94
C ILE A 128 12.92 -14.05 -3.31
N GLU A 129 12.34 -14.89 -4.14
CA GLU A 129 10.91 -14.78 -4.45
C GLU A 129 10.04 -15.17 -3.24
N HIS A 130 10.49 -16.11 -2.40
CA HIS A 130 9.85 -16.40 -1.12
C HIS A 130 9.95 -15.19 -0.17
N ALA A 131 11.09 -14.51 -0.14
CA ALA A 131 11.25 -13.29 0.64
C ALA A 131 10.32 -12.18 0.13
N GLU A 132 10.20 -11.99 -1.19
CA GLU A 132 9.25 -11.04 -1.79
C GLU A 132 7.79 -11.40 -1.44
N PHE A 133 7.42 -12.69 -1.51
CA PHE A 133 6.10 -13.16 -1.07
C PHE A 133 5.85 -12.77 0.40
N HIS A 134 6.78 -13.07 1.29
CA HIS A 134 6.65 -12.71 2.71
C HIS A 134 6.57 -11.19 2.91
N TYR A 135 7.34 -10.41 2.17
CA TYR A 135 7.27 -8.95 2.21
C TYR A 135 5.88 -8.44 1.79
N ARG A 136 5.31 -8.97 0.69
CA ARG A 136 3.96 -8.58 0.24
C ARG A 136 2.87 -9.02 1.19
N MET A 137 3.00 -10.20 1.79
CA MET A 137 2.11 -10.64 2.86
C MET A 137 2.18 -9.71 4.07
N GLY A 138 3.38 -9.31 4.48
CA GLY A 138 3.56 -8.33 5.56
C GLY A 138 2.91 -6.99 5.25
N ASN A 139 3.08 -6.51 4.01
CA ASN A 139 2.44 -5.28 3.54
C ASN A 139 0.90 -5.39 3.55
N PHE A 140 0.36 -6.49 3.03
CA PHE A 140 -1.08 -6.77 3.06
C PHE A 140 -1.63 -6.80 4.49
N TYR A 141 -0.98 -7.53 5.39
CA TYR A 141 -1.42 -7.59 6.79
C TYR A 141 -1.34 -6.25 7.50
N TYR A 142 -0.33 -5.43 7.21
CA TYR A 142 -0.25 -4.06 7.71
C TYR A 142 -1.46 -3.24 7.25
N HIS A 143 -1.74 -3.19 5.94
CA HIS A 143 -2.86 -2.43 5.39
C HIS A 143 -4.25 -2.96 5.77
N SER A 144 -4.36 -4.25 6.13
CA SER A 144 -5.58 -4.83 6.69
C SER A 144 -5.63 -4.79 8.22
N TYR A 145 -4.81 -3.97 8.86
CA TYR A 145 -4.74 -3.73 10.30
C TYR A 145 -4.50 -5.00 11.15
N GLN A 146 -3.60 -5.86 10.71
CA GLN A 146 -3.18 -7.09 11.39
C GLN A 146 -1.68 -7.04 11.71
N GLN A 147 -1.28 -6.10 12.57
CA GLN A 147 0.12 -5.74 12.82
C GLN A 147 0.98 -6.91 13.29
N ILE A 148 0.45 -7.82 14.10
CA ILE A 148 1.21 -8.99 14.57
C ILE A 148 1.58 -9.90 13.40
N ASN A 149 0.61 -10.21 12.53
CA ASN A 149 0.87 -11.01 11.33
C ASN A 149 1.84 -10.29 10.38
N ALA A 150 1.68 -8.97 10.22
CA ALA A 150 2.59 -8.16 9.42
C ALA A 150 4.04 -8.27 9.93
N ILE A 151 4.26 -8.09 11.23
CA ILE A 151 5.58 -8.19 11.86
C ILE A 151 6.21 -9.56 11.61
N ASP A 152 5.45 -10.64 11.77
CA ASP A 152 5.97 -12.01 11.59
C ASP A 152 6.42 -12.26 10.15
N TYR A 153 5.62 -11.86 9.15
CA TYR A 153 5.99 -11.99 7.74
C TYR A 153 7.15 -11.08 7.35
N LEU A 154 7.17 -9.84 7.84
CA LEU A 154 8.25 -8.88 7.54
C LEU A 154 9.59 -9.30 8.14
N LYS A 155 9.61 -9.90 9.34
CA LYS A 155 10.82 -10.43 9.94
C LYS A 155 11.41 -11.58 9.12
N LYS A 156 10.56 -12.50 8.61
CA LYS A 156 10.99 -13.57 7.70
C LYS A 156 11.59 -12.99 6.41
N ALA A 157 10.88 -12.07 5.77
CA ALA A 157 11.37 -11.42 4.55
C ALA A 157 12.71 -10.70 4.77
N LYS A 158 12.82 -9.92 5.84
CA LYS A 158 14.03 -9.18 6.22
C LYS A 158 15.23 -10.13 6.43
N GLU A 159 15.02 -11.24 7.13
CA GLU A 159 16.06 -12.25 7.35
C GLU A 159 16.55 -12.85 6.03
N ASP A 160 15.64 -13.18 5.12
CA ASP A 160 16.00 -13.79 3.84
C ASP A 160 16.70 -12.80 2.90
N PHE A 161 16.25 -11.53 2.84
CA PHE A 161 16.94 -10.50 2.05
C PHE A 161 18.36 -10.22 2.58
N THR A 162 18.60 -10.33 3.89
CA THR A 162 19.92 -10.10 4.49
C THR A 162 20.94 -11.16 4.07
N LYS A 163 20.51 -12.38 3.71
CA LYS A 163 21.40 -13.47 3.32
C LYS A 163 22.00 -13.31 1.92
N GLN A 164 21.50 -12.36 1.12
CA GLN A 164 21.94 -12.18 -0.27
C GLN A 164 22.30 -10.72 -0.55
N GLN A 165 23.40 -10.50 -1.29
CA GLN A 165 23.84 -9.18 -1.72
C GLN A 165 22.93 -8.60 -2.81
N GLY A 166 22.76 -7.27 -2.82
CA GLY A 166 21.97 -6.56 -3.83
C GLY A 166 20.49 -6.42 -3.48
N TYR A 167 20.10 -6.73 -2.23
CA TYR A 167 18.73 -6.59 -1.72
C TYR A 167 18.62 -5.66 -0.51
N GLU A 168 19.58 -4.75 -0.36
CA GLU A 168 19.62 -3.75 0.71
C GLU A 168 18.39 -2.84 0.69
N ILE A 169 17.88 -2.52 -0.52
CA ILE A 169 16.62 -1.78 -0.70
C ILE A 169 15.45 -2.57 -0.11
N ASN A 170 15.34 -3.86 -0.43
CA ASN A 170 14.26 -4.72 0.03
C ASN A 170 14.28 -4.88 1.56
N PHE A 171 15.48 -5.01 2.13
CA PHE A 171 15.68 -4.99 3.57
C PHE A 171 15.14 -3.68 4.19
N ALA A 172 15.51 -2.52 3.65
CA ALA A 172 15.04 -1.22 4.14
C ALA A 172 13.52 -1.03 3.93
N LEU A 173 12.94 -1.60 2.87
CA LEU A 173 11.49 -1.62 2.67
C LEU A 173 10.77 -2.46 3.73
N CYS A 174 11.33 -3.60 4.15
CA CYS A 174 10.80 -4.37 5.28
C CYS A 174 10.84 -3.56 6.57
N GLU A 175 11.95 -2.89 6.85
CA GLU A 175 12.09 -2.01 8.02
C GLU A 175 11.07 -0.88 8.00
N ASN A 176 10.87 -0.26 6.85
CA ASN A 176 9.88 0.81 6.72
C ASN A 176 8.46 0.37 7.11
N ILE A 177 8.02 -0.83 6.71
CA ILE A 177 6.69 -1.33 7.13
C ILE A 177 6.70 -1.80 8.60
N LEU A 178 7.81 -2.37 9.09
CA LEU A 178 7.96 -2.68 10.52
C LEU A 178 7.83 -1.41 11.37
N GLY A 179 8.44 -0.30 10.93
CA GLY A 179 8.28 0.99 11.60
C GLY A 179 6.82 1.42 11.68
N LEU A 180 6.05 1.27 10.59
CA LEU A 180 4.61 1.54 10.59
C LEU A 180 3.84 0.65 11.58
N CYS A 181 4.15 -0.65 11.64
CA CYS A 181 3.54 -1.54 12.62
C CYS A 181 3.83 -1.09 14.06
N TYR A 182 5.05 -0.61 14.33
CA TYR A 182 5.40 -0.10 15.66
C TYR A 182 4.74 1.25 15.98
N VAL A 183 4.47 2.11 14.98
CA VAL A 183 3.63 3.30 15.16
C VAL A 183 2.24 2.90 15.66
N ASP A 184 1.59 1.94 14.98
CA ASP A 184 0.25 1.47 15.35
C ASP A 184 0.22 0.80 16.74
N LEU A 185 1.34 0.22 17.16
CA LEU A 185 1.51 -0.35 18.50
C LEU A 185 1.97 0.68 19.55
N ASN A 186 2.01 1.98 19.21
CA ASN A 186 2.46 3.09 20.06
C ASN A 186 3.91 2.94 20.56
N GLN A 187 4.75 2.19 19.84
CA GLN A 187 6.19 2.05 20.12
C GLN A 187 6.98 3.08 19.31
N PHE A 188 6.73 4.37 19.58
CA PHE A 188 7.17 5.49 18.76
C PHE A 188 8.70 5.64 18.67
N GLU A 189 9.42 5.41 19.76
CA GLU A 189 10.89 5.49 19.78
C GLU A 189 11.50 4.43 18.87
N LEU A 190 11.01 3.19 18.95
CA LEU A 190 11.47 2.10 18.07
C LEU A 190 11.10 2.35 16.61
N ALA A 191 9.91 2.88 16.35
CA ALA A 191 9.48 3.25 15.01
C ALA A 191 10.38 4.33 14.39
N GLU A 192 10.73 5.37 15.17
CA GLU A 192 11.58 6.46 14.73
C GLU A 192 13.01 5.96 14.41
N GLU A 193 13.58 5.11 15.27
CA GLU A 193 14.90 4.49 15.04
C GLU A 193 14.92 3.72 13.72
N ILE A 194 13.91 2.86 13.50
CA ILE A 194 13.81 2.03 12.29
C ILE A 194 13.58 2.88 11.03
N PHE A 195 12.73 3.90 11.10
CA PHE A 195 12.54 4.81 9.97
C PHE A 195 13.80 5.59 9.63
N ASN A 196 14.53 6.07 10.64
CA ASN A 196 15.79 6.77 10.41
C ASN A 196 16.87 5.84 9.82
N HIS A 197 16.90 4.56 10.21
CA HIS A 197 17.79 3.58 9.59
C HIS A 197 17.44 3.34 8.12
N SER A 198 16.16 3.09 7.79
CA SER A 198 15.69 2.96 6.41
C SER A 198 15.97 4.23 5.58
N LEU A 199 15.72 5.42 6.16
CA LEU A 199 15.97 6.70 5.51
C LEU A 199 17.45 6.86 5.15
N ASN A 200 18.34 6.49 6.06
CA ASN A 200 19.77 6.56 5.84
C ASN A 200 20.22 5.65 4.67
N ILE A 201 19.70 4.42 4.60
CA ILE A 201 19.97 3.50 3.48
C ILE A 201 19.51 4.14 2.16
N PHE A 202 18.29 4.65 2.09
CA PHE A 202 17.77 5.25 0.85
C PHE A 202 18.47 6.54 0.45
N GLN A 203 18.97 7.32 1.42
CA GLN A 203 19.80 8.50 1.15
C GLN A 203 21.19 8.13 0.62
N GLN A 204 21.81 7.05 1.12
CA GLN A 204 23.12 6.59 0.63
C GLN A 204 23.10 6.14 -0.84
N ILE A 205 21.95 5.62 -1.30
CA ILE A 205 21.76 5.19 -2.68
C ILE A 205 21.04 6.25 -3.55
N ASP A 206 20.77 7.44 -3.01
CA ASP A 206 20.07 8.57 -3.66
C ASP A 206 18.71 8.20 -4.27
N HIS A 207 17.92 7.37 -3.58
CA HIS A 207 16.64 6.88 -4.08
C HIS A 207 15.47 7.76 -3.61
N GLU A 208 15.21 8.87 -4.33
CA GLU A 208 14.25 9.91 -3.93
C GLU A 208 12.85 9.36 -3.61
N LYS A 209 12.31 8.44 -4.41
CA LYS A 209 10.99 7.83 -4.18
C LYS A 209 10.87 7.21 -2.78
N TYR A 210 11.86 6.45 -2.35
CA TYR A 210 11.85 5.79 -1.04
C TYR A 210 12.18 6.76 0.10
N ILE A 211 13.00 7.77 -0.15
CA ILE A 211 13.20 8.87 0.80
C ILE A 211 11.86 9.55 1.11
N LEU A 212 11.06 9.88 0.09
CA LEU A 212 9.74 10.50 0.27
C LEU A 212 8.75 9.56 0.98
N MET A 213 8.80 8.26 0.69
CA MET A 213 7.99 7.27 1.39
C MET A 213 8.28 7.24 2.90
N VAL A 214 9.57 7.19 3.29
CA VAL A 214 9.93 7.19 4.71
C VAL A 214 9.59 8.53 5.37
N ARG A 215 9.76 9.66 4.67
CA ARG A 215 9.32 10.97 5.18
C ARG A 215 7.82 11.05 5.42
N ASN A 216 7.01 10.45 4.53
CA ASN A 216 5.57 10.32 4.77
C ASN A 216 5.29 9.55 6.08
N ASN A 217 6.03 8.49 6.33
CA ASN A 217 5.84 7.65 7.51
C ASN A 217 6.37 8.31 8.80
N LEU A 218 7.43 9.10 8.71
CA LEU A 218 7.84 9.99 9.80
C LEU A 218 6.77 11.06 10.09
N GLY A 219 6.13 11.59 9.06
CA GLY A 219 4.98 12.47 9.22
C GLY A 219 3.83 11.80 9.98
N LEU A 220 3.50 10.55 9.62
CA LEU A 220 2.51 9.76 10.35
C LEU A 220 2.94 9.49 11.80
N LEU A 221 4.19 9.14 12.04
CA LEU A 221 4.75 8.93 13.38
C LEU A 221 4.54 10.15 14.28
N TYR A 222 4.87 11.34 13.78
CA TYR A 222 4.72 12.59 14.55
C TYR A 222 3.25 13.00 14.69
N ALA A 223 2.40 12.72 13.68
CA ALA A 223 0.97 12.94 13.76
C ALA A 223 0.32 12.12 14.90
N ASN A 224 0.73 10.85 15.06
CA ASN A 224 0.26 9.98 16.14
C ASN A 224 0.74 10.42 17.54
N GLN A 225 1.81 11.19 17.60
CA GLN A 225 2.30 11.81 18.85
C GLN A 225 1.70 13.21 19.10
N ASN A 226 0.75 13.66 18.28
CA ASN A 226 0.18 15.02 18.31
C ASN A 226 1.23 16.14 18.13
N LEU A 227 2.30 15.85 17.39
CA LEU A 227 3.38 16.79 17.05
C LEU A 227 3.13 17.37 15.65
N SER A 228 1.99 18.07 15.47
CA SER A 228 1.48 18.50 14.17
C SER A 228 2.48 19.32 13.35
N GLU A 229 3.23 20.23 13.94
CA GLU A 229 4.23 21.03 13.23
C GLU A 229 5.36 20.18 12.64
N LEU A 230 5.83 19.17 13.38
CA LEU A 230 6.84 18.22 12.90
C LEU A 230 6.25 17.33 11.81
N ALA A 231 5.03 16.84 11.98
CA ALA A 231 4.32 16.05 10.96
C ALA A 231 4.20 16.83 9.66
N ILE A 232 3.68 18.06 9.70
CA ILE A 232 3.54 18.95 8.54
C ILE A 232 4.88 19.20 7.86
N ARG A 233 5.96 19.42 8.63
CA ARG A 233 7.30 19.63 8.05
C ARG A 233 7.74 18.49 7.15
N HIS A 234 7.50 17.23 7.57
CA HIS A 234 7.83 16.05 6.77
C HIS A 234 6.86 15.86 5.60
N LEU A 235 5.56 16.01 5.85
CA LEU A 235 4.50 15.78 4.86
C LEU A 235 4.51 16.82 3.74
N SER A 236 4.74 18.10 4.04
CA SER A 236 4.81 19.17 3.04
C SER A 236 5.98 19.00 2.06
N GLU A 237 7.09 18.40 2.49
CA GLU A 237 8.17 18.05 1.57
C GLU A 237 7.72 16.95 0.59
N VAL A 238 6.98 15.95 1.09
CA VAL A 238 6.42 14.88 0.25
C VAL A 238 5.41 15.44 -0.75
N THR A 239 4.43 16.22 -0.30
CA THR A 239 3.35 16.73 -1.17
C THR A 239 3.83 17.77 -2.18
N LYS A 240 4.98 18.43 -1.90
CA LYS A 240 5.65 19.33 -2.83
C LYS A 240 6.36 18.56 -3.96
N LYS A 241 7.08 17.48 -3.64
CA LYS A 241 7.86 16.68 -4.60
C LYS A 241 7.03 15.62 -5.31
N ALA A 242 6.04 15.06 -4.62
CA ALA A 242 5.09 14.07 -5.13
C ALA A 242 3.63 14.58 -4.98
N PRO A 243 3.20 15.53 -5.82
CA PRO A 243 1.93 16.24 -5.64
C PRO A 243 0.67 15.38 -5.76
N ASN A 244 0.81 14.16 -6.28
CA ASN A 244 -0.29 13.19 -6.40
C ASN A 244 -0.29 12.14 -5.26
N HIS A 245 0.58 12.28 -4.27
CA HIS A 245 0.66 11.36 -3.15
C HIS A 245 -0.51 11.58 -2.16
N PHE A 246 -1.68 11.04 -2.49
CA PHE A 246 -2.93 11.30 -1.76
C PHE A 246 -2.87 10.94 -0.27
N ARG A 247 -2.09 9.92 0.13
CA ARG A 247 -1.91 9.55 1.54
C ARG A 247 -1.20 10.65 2.33
N ALA A 248 -0.16 11.25 1.76
CA ALA A 248 0.52 12.39 2.37
C ALA A 248 -0.38 13.63 2.43
N LEU A 249 -1.14 13.89 1.36
CA LEU A 249 -2.13 14.99 1.35
C LEU A 249 -3.18 14.79 2.44
N TYR A 250 -3.66 13.55 2.65
CA TYR A 250 -4.63 13.25 3.70
C TYR A 250 -4.07 13.58 5.09
N LEU A 251 -2.87 13.06 5.41
CA LEU A 251 -2.23 13.32 6.70
C LEU A 251 -1.92 14.80 6.90
N GLU A 252 -1.37 15.47 5.88
CA GLU A 252 -1.06 16.92 5.95
C GLU A 252 -2.31 17.76 6.19
N ALA A 253 -3.42 17.42 5.51
CA ALA A 253 -4.70 18.09 5.70
C ALA A 253 -5.26 17.91 7.11
N ASP A 254 -5.19 16.68 7.66
CA ASP A 254 -5.64 16.38 9.02
C ASP A 254 -4.83 17.16 10.06
N GLU A 255 -3.51 17.22 9.89
CA GLU A 255 -2.65 18.00 10.79
C GLU A 255 -2.92 19.51 10.71
N TYR A 256 -3.20 20.07 9.52
CA TYR A 256 -3.64 21.46 9.39
C TYR A 256 -5.00 21.70 10.07
N LEU A 257 -5.94 20.75 10.02
CA LEU A 257 -7.21 20.86 10.77
C LEU A 257 -6.97 20.89 12.29
N LYS A 258 -6.06 20.07 12.81
CA LYS A 258 -5.71 20.01 14.24
C LYS A 258 -5.15 21.33 14.77
N ILE A 259 -4.37 22.05 13.96
CA ILE A 259 -3.83 23.38 14.33
C ILE A 259 -4.69 24.56 13.87
N ASN A 260 -5.94 24.30 13.43
CA ASN A 260 -6.93 25.29 12.97
C ASN A 260 -6.53 26.11 11.72
N GLU A 261 -5.65 25.58 10.88
CA GLU A 261 -5.29 26.18 9.59
C GLU A 261 -6.25 25.72 8.48
N PHE A 262 -7.54 26.05 8.65
CA PHE A 262 -8.66 25.51 7.86
C PHE A 262 -8.57 25.82 6.37
N GLU A 263 -8.07 26.99 5.98
CA GLU A 263 -7.92 27.36 4.56
C GLU A 263 -6.90 26.46 3.87
N LYS A 264 -5.75 26.20 4.50
CA LYS A 264 -4.73 25.30 3.96
C LYS A 264 -5.27 23.87 3.86
N ALA A 265 -5.92 23.39 4.91
CA ALA A 265 -6.55 22.07 4.92
C ALA A 265 -7.55 21.90 3.77
N SER A 266 -8.45 22.87 3.54
CA SER A 266 -9.49 22.81 2.50
C SER A 266 -8.90 22.69 1.09
N VAL A 267 -7.83 23.42 0.79
CA VAL A 267 -7.14 23.34 -0.51
C VAL A 267 -6.55 21.93 -0.72
N ILE A 268 -5.91 21.39 0.30
CA ILE A 268 -5.27 20.06 0.24
C ILE A 268 -6.33 18.95 0.15
N ILE A 269 -7.42 19.05 0.92
CA ILE A 269 -8.55 18.11 0.88
C ILE A 269 -9.16 18.06 -0.53
N SER A 270 -9.45 19.21 -1.12
CA SER A 270 -10.03 19.29 -2.47
C SER A 270 -9.13 18.63 -3.51
N LYS A 271 -7.82 18.86 -3.42
CA LYS A 271 -6.82 18.23 -4.29
C LYS A 271 -6.77 16.71 -4.09
N GLY A 272 -6.71 16.25 -2.84
CA GLY A 272 -6.66 14.83 -2.50
C GLY A 272 -7.91 14.09 -2.97
N LEU A 273 -9.10 14.66 -2.74
CA LEU A 273 -10.36 14.10 -3.19
C LEU A 273 -10.44 13.98 -4.73
N HIS A 274 -9.96 15.02 -5.44
CA HIS A 274 -9.88 14.97 -6.91
C HIS A 274 -9.02 13.82 -7.41
N ILE A 275 -7.83 13.64 -6.83
CA ILE A 275 -6.92 12.54 -7.17
C ILE A 275 -7.58 11.18 -6.90
N CYS A 276 -8.18 11.00 -5.71
CA CYS A 276 -8.83 9.74 -5.35
C CYS A 276 -10.04 9.42 -6.23
N ASN A 277 -10.77 10.44 -6.71
CA ASN A 277 -11.83 10.25 -7.70
C ASN A 277 -11.30 9.76 -9.05
N GLN A 278 -10.17 10.31 -9.53
CA GLN A 278 -9.52 9.85 -10.76
C GLN A 278 -9.01 8.42 -10.65
N LEU A 279 -8.43 8.06 -9.49
CA LEU A 279 -7.91 6.71 -9.21
C LEU A 279 -9.01 5.72 -8.82
N LYS A 280 -10.26 6.18 -8.58
CA LYS A 280 -11.37 5.39 -8.04
C LYS A 280 -11.02 4.71 -6.69
N ASN A 281 -10.14 5.33 -5.91
CA ASN A 281 -9.76 4.83 -4.60
C ASN A 281 -10.83 5.15 -3.56
N GLN A 282 -11.77 4.22 -3.35
CA GLN A 282 -12.95 4.43 -2.49
C GLN A 282 -12.57 4.68 -1.03
N GLU A 283 -11.54 4.01 -0.49
CA GLU A 283 -11.11 4.22 0.89
C GLU A 283 -10.77 5.69 1.13
N TYR A 284 -9.88 6.26 0.33
CA TYR A 284 -9.46 7.65 0.52
C TYR A 284 -10.48 8.67 0.04
N GLN A 285 -11.40 8.32 -0.87
CA GLN A 285 -12.56 9.16 -1.16
C GLN A 285 -13.38 9.41 0.11
N TYR A 286 -13.76 8.34 0.84
CA TYR A 286 -14.50 8.47 2.10
C TYR A 286 -13.69 9.16 3.20
N ARG A 287 -12.39 8.87 3.31
CA ARG A 287 -11.51 9.55 4.26
C ARG A 287 -11.47 11.07 4.03
N PHE A 288 -11.29 11.53 2.78
CA PHE A 288 -11.29 12.94 2.44
C PHE A 288 -12.68 13.59 2.60
N MET A 289 -13.76 12.86 2.27
CA MET A 289 -15.13 13.34 2.52
C MET A 289 -15.36 13.59 4.01
N VAL A 290 -14.92 12.72 4.88
CA VAL A 290 -15.01 12.93 6.33
C VAL A 290 -14.17 14.14 6.75
N LEU A 291 -12.93 14.26 6.26
CA LEU A 291 -12.09 15.42 6.57
C LEU A 291 -12.70 16.74 6.10
N SER A 292 -13.37 16.77 4.94
CA SER A 292 -14.01 18.01 4.42
C SER A 292 -15.09 18.53 5.35
N GLU A 293 -15.75 17.63 6.08
CA GLU A 293 -16.84 17.96 6.98
C GLU A 293 -16.38 18.18 8.45
N MET A 294 -15.11 17.92 8.76
CA MET A 294 -14.61 18.06 10.15
C MET A 294 -14.79 19.47 10.74
N ASN A 295 -14.82 20.49 9.90
CA ASN A 295 -15.00 21.89 10.35
C ASN A 295 -16.32 22.52 9.87
N THR A 296 -17.27 21.73 9.40
CA THR A 296 -18.61 22.16 9.03
C THR A 296 -19.61 21.92 10.18
N ASN A 297 -20.91 21.87 9.88
CA ASN A 297 -21.88 21.50 10.88
C ASN A 297 -21.81 19.99 11.20
N VAL A 298 -22.21 19.64 12.41
CA VAL A 298 -22.09 18.26 12.91
C VAL A 298 -23.00 17.28 12.16
N ASP A 299 -24.09 17.74 11.55
CA ASP A 299 -25.01 16.87 10.81
C ASP A 299 -24.40 16.46 9.45
N ALA A 300 -23.71 17.38 8.75
CA ALA A 300 -22.96 17.05 7.53
C ALA A 300 -21.80 16.07 7.81
N LEU A 301 -21.09 16.25 8.92
CA LEU A 301 -20.07 15.30 9.37
C LEU A 301 -20.69 13.92 9.67
N GLU A 302 -21.87 13.89 10.31
CA GLU A 302 -22.58 12.65 10.60
C GLU A 302 -22.90 11.89 9.30
N GLU A 303 -23.43 12.57 8.28
CA GLU A 303 -23.72 11.97 6.97
C GLU A 303 -22.46 11.39 6.31
N ALA A 304 -21.35 12.12 6.31
CA ALA A 304 -20.07 11.68 5.74
C ALA A 304 -19.53 10.44 6.47
N VAL A 305 -19.57 10.46 7.81
CA VAL A 305 -19.10 9.32 8.64
C VAL A 305 -19.96 8.08 8.41
N ILE A 306 -21.30 8.21 8.34
CA ILE A 306 -22.20 7.06 8.08
C ILE A 306 -21.95 6.48 6.69
N ALA A 307 -21.79 7.32 5.68
CA ALA A 307 -21.49 6.89 4.32
C ALA A 307 -20.16 6.12 4.25
N GLY A 308 -19.11 6.64 4.90
CA GLY A 308 -17.81 5.97 4.99
C GLY A 308 -17.87 4.67 5.80
N ALA A 309 -18.59 4.66 6.91
CA ALA A 309 -18.68 3.49 7.79
C ALA A 309 -19.22 2.25 7.07
N SER A 310 -20.17 2.42 6.13
CA SER A 310 -20.72 1.31 5.34
C SER A 310 -19.66 0.66 4.44
N TYR A 311 -18.76 1.45 3.86
CA TYR A 311 -17.63 0.96 3.09
C TYR A 311 -16.59 0.29 4.00
N PHE A 312 -16.18 0.96 5.07
CA PHE A 312 -15.16 0.47 6.00
C PHE A 312 -15.58 -0.84 6.70
N GLU A 313 -16.87 -1.02 6.99
CA GLU A 313 -17.38 -2.28 7.56
C GLU A 313 -17.23 -3.43 6.55
N ARG A 314 -17.56 -3.19 5.29
CA ARG A 314 -17.43 -4.20 4.21
C ARG A 314 -15.98 -4.63 3.99
N GLU A 315 -15.04 -3.68 4.03
CA GLU A 315 -13.61 -3.94 3.86
C GLU A 315 -12.91 -4.28 5.19
N GLU A 316 -13.67 -4.42 6.28
CA GLU A 316 -13.16 -4.73 7.63
C GLU A 316 -12.11 -3.72 8.13
N LEU A 317 -12.22 -2.47 7.74
CA LEU A 317 -11.36 -1.35 8.18
C LEU A 317 -11.91 -0.74 9.48
N PHE A 318 -11.92 -1.54 10.54
CA PHE A 318 -12.54 -1.18 11.81
C PHE A 318 -11.86 -0.01 12.51
N ASP A 319 -10.56 0.19 12.27
CA ASP A 319 -9.82 1.36 12.74
C ASP A 319 -10.42 2.66 12.23
N CYS A 320 -10.76 2.71 10.93
CA CYS A 320 -11.37 3.89 10.33
C CYS A 320 -12.73 4.21 10.97
N ILE A 321 -13.54 3.14 11.21
CA ILE A 321 -14.84 3.32 11.88
C ILE A 321 -14.62 3.81 13.31
N GLN A 322 -13.67 3.22 14.04
CA GLN A 322 -13.32 3.65 15.38
C GLN A 322 -12.94 5.12 15.41
N GLU A 323 -11.96 5.52 14.61
CA GLU A 323 -11.45 6.89 14.58
C GLU A 323 -12.55 7.91 14.26
N TYR A 324 -13.28 7.70 13.15
CA TYR A 324 -14.24 8.71 12.70
C TYR A 324 -15.49 8.79 13.57
N THR A 325 -15.93 7.66 14.13
CA THR A 325 -17.07 7.68 15.07
C THR A 325 -16.71 8.29 16.42
N GLU A 326 -15.46 8.14 16.88
CA GLU A 326 -14.95 8.80 18.07
C GLU A 326 -14.87 10.32 17.86
N ARG A 327 -14.27 10.78 16.77
CA ARG A 327 -14.22 12.21 16.41
C ARG A 327 -15.62 12.83 16.26
N LEU A 328 -16.57 12.10 15.67
CA LEU A 328 -17.97 12.52 15.56
C LEU A 328 -18.66 12.57 16.93
N ALA A 329 -18.41 11.61 17.81
CA ALA A 329 -18.95 11.59 19.17
C ALA A 329 -18.48 12.82 19.97
N ASP A 330 -17.19 13.18 19.87
CA ASP A 330 -16.63 14.39 20.49
C ASP A 330 -17.32 15.66 19.98
N LYS A 331 -17.60 15.76 18.68
CA LYS A 331 -18.35 16.89 18.11
C LYS A 331 -19.76 16.98 18.66
N PHE A 332 -20.50 15.89 18.74
CA PHE A 332 -21.84 15.87 19.34
C PHE A 332 -21.80 16.19 20.84
N TYR A 333 -20.80 15.69 21.57
CA TYR A 333 -20.62 16.03 22.97
C TYR A 333 -20.43 17.54 23.18
N ASN A 334 -19.60 18.17 22.37
CA ASN A 334 -19.30 19.59 22.43
C ASN A 334 -20.51 20.49 22.10
N VAL A 335 -21.46 20.01 21.29
CA VAL A 335 -22.74 20.71 21.04
C VAL A 335 -23.86 20.26 21.99
N ASN A 336 -23.54 19.59 23.11
CA ASN A 336 -24.45 19.09 24.13
C ASN A 336 -25.50 18.07 23.63
N ASN A 337 -25.27 17.38 22.52
CA ASN A 337 -26.08 16.28 22.05
C ASN A 337 -25.55 14.96 22.60
N HIS A 338 -25.75 14.72 23.89
CA HIS A 338 -25.18 13.58 24.59
C HIS A 338 -25.78 12.23 24.15
N GLU A 339 -26.99 12.22 23.62
CA GLU A 339 -27.62 11.01 23.08
C GLU A 339 -26.84 10.50 21.85
N LYS A 340 -26.62 11.38 20.85
CA LYS A 340 -25.82 11.04 19.66
C LYS A 340 -24.36 10.78 20.04
N ALA A 341 -23.77 11.56 20.93
CA ALA A 341 -22.41 11.30 21.43
C ALA A 341 -22.27 9.89 21.99
N SER A 342 -23.17 9.47 22.88
CA SER A 342 -23.17 8.13 23.45
C SER A 342 -23.33 7.04 22.39
N LYS A 343 -24.19 7.23 21.39
CA LYS A 343 -24.37 6.32 20.25
C LYS A 343 -23.05 6.10 19.51
N TYR A 344 -22.32 7.17 19.17
CA TYR A 344 -21.10 7.07 18.37
C TYR A 344 -19.88 6.60 19.17
N TYR A 345 -19.76 6.93 20.46
CA TYR A 345 -18.76 6.31 21.32
C TYR A 345 -18.98 4.79 21.48
N ARG A 346 -20.24 4.35 21.54
CA ARG A 346 -20.54 2.92 21.54
C ARG A 346 -20.10 2.25 20.24
N MET A 347 -20.37 2.87 19.09
CA MET A 347 -19.98 2.37 17.78
C MET A 347 -18.44 2.30 17.64
N SER A 348 -17.72 3.32 18.10
CA SER A 348 -16.25 3.31 18.19
C SER A 348 -15.73 2.13 19.02
N ASN A 349 -16.30 1.94 20.23
CA ASN A 349 -15.89 0.83 21.10
C ASN A 349 -16.22 -0.57 20.53
N GLU A 350 -17.33 -0.72 19.81
CA GLU A 350 -17.67 -1.97 19.11
C GLU A 350 -16.67 -2.25 17.97
N SER A 351 -16.28 -1.24 17.20
CA SER A 351 -15.29 -1.36 16.14
C SER A 351 -13.91 -1.70 16.69
N ARG A 352 -13.50 -1.08 17.81
CA ARG A 352 -12.27 -1.45 18.52
C ARG A 352 -12.25 -2.91 18.93
N LYS A 353 -13.37 -3.45 19.44
CA LYS A 353 -13.46 -4.87 19.81
C LYS A 353 -13.32 -5.80 18.60
N LYS A 354 -13.91 -5.42 17.44
CA LYS A 354 -13.75 -6.17 16.19
C LYS A 354 -12.29 -6.16 15.73
N GLN A 355 -11.61 -5.01 15.82
CA GLN A 355 -10.20 -4.85 15.48
C GLN A 355 -9.30 -5.75 16.36
N VAL A 356 -9.53 -5.76 17.68
CA VAL A 356 -8.81 -6.64 18.61
C VAL A 356 -9.06 -8.12 18.29
N ALA A 357 -10.30 -8.49 17.96
CA ALA A 357 -10.64 -9.87 17.59
C ALA A 357 -9.94 -10.31 16.28
N LYS A 358 -9.68 -9.39 15.36
CA LYS A 358 -8.94 -9.61 14.11
C LYS A 358 -7.43 -9.89 14.34
N GLY A 359 -6.91 -9.62 15.54
CA GLY A 359 -5.52 -9.95 15.92
C GLY A 359 -4.55 -8.80 15.93
N ALA A 360 -5.02 -7.58 15.68
CA ALA A 360 -4.15 -6.40 15.64
C ALA A 360 -3.49 -6.03 16.99
N LEU A 361 -4.10 -6.44 18.09
CA LEU A 361 -3.68 -6.10 19.46
C LEU A 361 -3.80 -7.29 20.45
N LYS A 362 -3.55 -8.53 20.00
CA LYS A 362 -3.50 -9.67 20.91
C LYS A 362 -2.20 -9.74 21.67
#